data_d8e7074c392debefb4b8fe56297cee1f
#
_entry.id   d8e7074c392debefb4b8fe56297cee1f
#
_cell.length_a   1.000
_cell.length_b   1.000
_cell.length_c   1.000
_cell.angle_alpha   90.00
_cell.angle_beta   90.00
_cell.angle_gamma   90.00
#
_symmetry.space_group_name_H-M   'P 1'
#
loop_
_entity.id
_entity.type
_entity.pdbx_description
1 polymer ?
#
loop_
_entity_poly.entity_id
_entity_poly.type
_entity_poly.pdbx_seq_one_letter_code
_entity_poly.pdbx_strand_id
1 'polypeptide(L)'
;DGTTTATVLAYAIIKQGMRNVAAGANPIVLKRGIEKATQYVVYQITEYARPIENIDDITKVATISAGNDTSVGSLIANAINKVGREGLISLEESKSTSTELEITEGMGFDRGFISGYFVTNTEKMEIVLENPLVLITDKRIRLIKTDLLPVLELVSKTNQPLLIISDNVEKEALATLIVNKLRGILNVVAVRAPGFGDRRKAMLEDLAVLTAGQVVTEEAGLSLEKVDIETLGKARRVIVGKESTTIISDANKEKVLARCEQLRRQLEQSDTSYEREKLQERLAKLSGGVAVIKVGAATETEMKDRKLRLEDAVNATKAAVEEGIVPGGGSTLVHISTKLLDWAKKSLKDDELLGALIVEKALSAPLRRIATNAGQNGAIIAEKIKDSEFKIGYDAATNQFLDMYTQGIIDPAKVTRSTLQNAASIASMVLTTECIIVDKMDKT
;
A
#
# COMPACT_ATOMS: atom_id res chain seq x y z
N ASP A 1 5.71 0.78 6.64
CA ASP A 1 6.67 1.72 7.24
C ASP A 1 6.00 2.66 8.25
N GLY A 2 6.81 3.29 9.14
CA GLY A 2 6.33 4.32 10.07
C GLY A 2 5.72 3.84 11.39
N THR A 3 5.64 2.55 11.68
CA THR A 3 5.03 2.00 12.91
C THR A 3 5.70 2.51 14.19
N THR A 4 7.03 2.56 14.21
CA THR A 4 7.81 3.08 15.35
C THR A 4 7.55 4.57 15.55
N THR A 5 7.54 5.37 14.50
CA THR A 5 7.24 6.81 14.55
C THR A 5 5.83 7.08 15.06
N ALA A 6 4.82 6.31 14.58
CA ALA A 6 3.44 6.42 15.05
C ALA A 6 3.34 6.11 16.55
N THR A 7 4.02 5.06 17.02
CA THR A 7 4.04 4.67 18.44
C THR A 7 4.68 5.75 19.32
N VAL A 8 5.81 6.32 18.88
CA VAL A 8 6.50 7.40 19.62
C VAL A 8 5.64 8.65 19.70
N LEU A 9 4.98 9.03 18.61
CA LEU A 9 4.07 10.18 18.57
C LEU A 9 2.84 9.94 19.45
N ALA A 10 2.19 8.78 19.33
CA ALA A 10 1.02 8.43 20.15
C ALA A 10 1.36 8.47 21.65
N TYR A 11 2.47 7.87 22.04
CA TYR A 11 2.95 7.92 23.42
C TYR A 11 3.17 9.34 23.92
N ALA A 12 3.80 10.20 23.09
CA ALA A 12 4.07 11.58 23.44
C ALA A 12 2.77 12.40 23.62
N ILE A 13 1.79 12.22 22.70
CA ILE A 13 0.49 12.89 22.78
C ILE A 13 -0.29 12.41 24.00
N ILE A 14 -0.39 11.11 24.25
CA ILE A 14 -1.08 10.52 25.39
C ILE A 14 -0.46 11.02 26.71
N LYS A 15 0.86 10.95 26.83
CA LYS A 15 1.57 11.37 28.06
C LYS A 15 1.32 12.85 28.40
N GLN A 16 1.32 13.75 27.40
CA GLN A 16 1.02 15.15 27.62
C GLN A 16 -0.49 15.39 27.84
N GLY A 17 -1.34 14.71 27.07
CA GLY A 17 -2.79 14.80 27.20
C GLY A 17 -3.28 14.38 28.56
N MET A 18 -2.83 13.23 29.09
CA MET A 18 -3.19 12.75 30.43
C MET A 18 -2.84 13.73 31.54
N ARG A 19 -1.71 14.45 31.43
CA ARG A 19 -1.33 15.50 32.39
C ARG A 19 -2.34 16.68 32.36
N ASN A 20 -2.80 17.08 31.17
CA ASN A 20 -3.77 18.16 31.05
C ASN A 20 -5.16 17.72 31.53
N VAL A 21 -5.59 16.50 31.23
CA VAL A 21 -6.85 15.92 31.74
C VAL A 21 -6.83 15.84 33.27
N ALA A 22 -5.73 15.36 33.84
CA ALA A 22 -5.56 15.32 35.31
C ALA A 22 -5.54 16.73 35.95
N ALA A 23 -5.14 17.75 35.20
CA ALA A 23 -5.21 19.14 35.62
C ALA A 23 -6.59 19.81 35.41
N GLY A 24 -7.59 19.06 34.92
CA GLY A 24 -8.98 19.51 34.80
C GLY A 24 -9.40 19.97 33.40
N ALA A 25 -8.56 19.81 32.38
CA ALA A 25 -8.93 20.12 31.01
C ALA A 25 -9.99 19.12 30.49
N ASN A 26 -10.95 19.60 29.70
CA ASN A 26 -11.99 18.76 29.12
C ASN A 26 -11.44 17.86 28.00
N PRO A 27 -11.47 16.52 28.14
CA PRO A 27 -10.85 15.60 27.19
C PRO A 27 -11.50 15.68 25.79
N ILE A 28 -12.80 16.00 25.67
CA ILE A 28 -13.49 16.12 24.37
C ILE A 28 -13.03 17.39 23.64
N VAL A 29 -12.80 18.48 24.38
CA VAL A 29 -12.33 19.73 23.80
C VAL A 29 -10.85 19.64 23.43
N LEU A 30 -10.03 18.99 24.29
CA LEU A 30 -8.65 18.63 23.95
C LEU A 30 -8.55 17.81 22.66
N LYS A 31 -9.40 16.78 22.52
CA LYS A 31 -9.47 15.95 21.30
C LYS A 31 -9.71 16.82 20.05
N ARG A 32 -10.66 17.75 20.09
CA ARG A 32 -10.91 18.67 18.95
C ARG A 32 -9.68 19.51 18.61
N GLY A 33 -8.95 19.98 19.62
CA GLY A 33 -7.69 20.70 19.43
C GLY A 33 -6.60 19.84 18.80
N ILE A 34 -6.46 18.57 19.24
CA ILE A 34 -5.55 17.59 18.66
C ILE A 34 -5.90 17.33 17.19
N GLU A 35 -7.18 17.11 16.87
CA GLU A 35 -7.65 16.86 15.50
C GLU A 35 -7.36 18.03 14.57
N LYS A 36 -7.70 19.27 14.98
CA LYS A 36 -7.41 20.49 14.21
C LYS A 36 -5.92 20.69 13.97
N ALA A 37 -5.11 20.51 15.00
CA ALA A 37 -3.65 20.60 14.92
C ALA A 37 -3.08 19.54 13.96
N THR A 38 -3.58 18.32 14.05
CA THR A 38 -3.16 17.22 13.15
C THR A 38 -3.49 17.53 11.69
N GLN A 39 -4.69 18.03 11.40
CA GLN A 39 -5.09 18.45 10.06
C GLN A 39 -4.18 19.58 9.52
N TYR A 40 -3.85 20.55 10.35
CA TYR A 40 -2.93 21.62 9.96
C TYR A 40 -1.55 21.07 9.61
N VAL A 41 -0.98 20.19 10.45
CA VAL A 41 0.35 19.59 10.20
C VAL A 41 0.33 18.73 8.95
N VAL A 42 -0.73 17.94 8.73
CA VAL A 42 -0.90 17.14 7.51
C VAL A 42 -0.90 18.02 6.26
N TYR A 43 -1.65 19.12 6.28
CA TYR A 43 -1.63 20.11 5.20
C TYR A 43 -0.22 20.66 4.94
N GLN A 44 0.51 21.03 6.01
CA GLN A 44 1.88 21.53 5.89
C GLN A 44 2.85 20.47 5.33
N ILE A 45 2.72 19.20 5.73
CA ILE A 45 3.53 18.11 5.17
C ILE A 45 3.31 18.02 3.65
N THR A 46 2.06 18.06 3.20
CA THR A 46 1.73 18.00 1.77
C THR A 46 2.29 19.19 0.99
N GLU A 47 2.20 20.41 1.55
CA GLU A 47 2.74 21.63 0.92
C GLU A 47 4.27 21.61 0.79
N TYR A 48 4.96 20.99 1.75
CA TYR A 48 6.43 20.90 1.73
C TYR A 48 6.96 19.66 1.02
N ALA A 49 6.09 18.73 0.64
CA ALA A 49 6.49 17.53 -0.06
C ALA A 49 7.07 17.86 -1.44
N ARG A 50 8.30 17.40 -1.69
CA ARG A 50 8.95 17.50 -2.98
C ARG A 50 8.63 16.26 -3.81
N PRO A 51 8.11 16.37 -5.04
CA PRO A 51 7.89 15.21 -5.90
C PRO A 51 9.23 14.53 -6.21
N ILE A 52 9.19 13.22 -6.43
CA ILE A 52 10.33 12.46 -6.94
C ILE A 52 10.56 12.82 -8.40
N GLU A 53 11.74 13.34 -8.73
CA GLU A 53 12.08 13.79 -10.08
C GLU A 53 12.88 12.72 -10.86
N ASN A 54 13.75 11.99 -10.16
CA ASN A 54 14.74 11.11 -10.79
C ASN A 54 14.88 9.76 -10.06
N ILE A 55 15.62 8.83 -10.67
CA ILE A 55 15.89 7.49 -10.13
C ILE A 55 16.79 7.54 -8.89
N ASP A 56 17.64 8.55 -8.76
CA ASP A 56 18.51 8.73 -7.59
C ASP A 56 17.70 8.97 -6.32
N ASP A 57 16.64 9.77 -6.39
CA ASP A 57 15.72 9.98 -5.27
C ASP A 57 15.03 8.65 -4.88
N ILE A 58 14.61 7.84 -5.87
CA ILE A 58 14.05 6.50 -5.64
C ILE A 58 15.05 5.60 -4.91
N THR A 59 16.31 5.60 -5.39
CA THR A 59 17.38 4.81 -4.79
C THR A 59 17.64 5.21 -3.34
N LYS A 60 17.65 6.51 -3.05
CA LYS A 60 17.83 7.04 -1.69
C LYS A 60 16.70 6.60 -0.76
N VAL A 61 15.44 6.78 -1.17
CA VAL A 61 14.29 6.33 -0.37
C VAL A 61 14.36 4.84 -0.09
N ALA A 62 14.58 4.03 -1.11
CA ALA A 62 14.65 2.58 -0.97
C ALA A 62 15.83 2.14 -0.07
N THR A 63 16.99 2.80 -0.19
CA THR A 63 18.17 2.52 0.63
C THR A 63 17.89 2.79 2.11
N ILE A 64 17.36 3.98 2.42
CA ILE A 64 17.04 4.36 3.81
C ILE A 64 16.01 3.39 4.42
N SER A 65 14.95 3.11 3.70
CA SER A 65 13.89 2.21 4.18
C SER A 65 14.35 0.75 4.32
N ALA A 66 15.39 0.35 3.59
CA ALA A 66 16.05 -0.95 3.74
C ALA A 66 17.10 -1.02 4.86
N GLY A 67 17.18 -0.01 5.73
CA GLY A 67 18.18 0.07 6.80
C GLY A 67 19.58 0.44 6.29
N ASN A 68 19.71 1.34 5.32
CA ASN A 68 20.92 1.78 4.62
C ASN A 68 21.58 0.70 3.74
N ASP A 69 20.82 -0.29 3.28
CA ASP A 69 21.31 -1.28 2.32
C ASP A 69 21.24 -0.72 0.89
N THR A 70 22.37 -0.27 0.36
CA THR A 70 22.48 0.28 -1.00
C THR A 70 22.22 -0.75 -2.08
N SER A 71 22.44 -2.03 -1.82
CA SER A 71 22.18 -3.10 -2.76
C SER A 71 20.66 -3.29 -2.97
N VAL A 72 19.90 -3.23 -1.89
CA VAL A 72 18.43 -3.25 -1.92
C VAL A 72 17.89 -1.98 -2.60
N GLY A 73 18.43 -0.81 -2.26
CA GLY A 73 18.05 0.46 -2.89
C GLY A 73 18.21 0.43 -4.42
N SER A 74 19.37 -0.02 -4.89
CA SER A 74 19.67 -0.15 -6.31
C SER A 74 18.77 -1.18 -7.01
N LEU A 75 18.47 -2.30 -6.35
CA LEU A 75 17.59 -3.34 -6.88
C LEU A 75 16.17 -2.82 -7.11
N ILE A 76 15.61 -2.10 -6.13
CA ILE A 76 14.26 -1.53 -6.21
C ILE A 76 14.19 -0.41 -7.25
N ALA A 77 15.18 0.49 -7.29
CA ALA A 77 15.28 1.53 -8.30
C ALA A 77 15.34 0.94 -9.72
N ASN A 78 16.09 -0.15 -9.90
CA ASN A 78 16.19 -0.87 -11.16
C ASN A 78 14.86 -1.53 -11.54
N ALA A 79 14.15 -2.10 -10.57
CA ALA A 79 12.81 -2.65 -10.76
C ALA A 79 11.84 -1.57 -11.26
N ILE A 80 11.76 -0.43 -10.56
CA ILE A 80 10.87 0.70 -10.94
C ILE A 80 11.26 1.27 -12.30
N ASN A 81 12.54 1.39 -12.60
CA ASN A 81 12.99 1.87 -13.91
C ASN A 81 12.53 0.98 -15.06
N LYS A 82 12.48 -0.34 -14.84
CA LYS A 82 12.06 -1.30 -15.86
C LYS A 82 10.56 -1.39 -16.05
N VAL A 83 9.78 -1.35 -14.97
CA VAL A 83 8.31 -1.49 -15.02
C VAL A 83 7.57 -0.15 -15.03
N GLY A 84 8.29 0.96 -14.81
CA GLY A 84 7.71 2.29 -14.70
C GLY A 84 7.25 2.64 -13.27
N ARG A 85 6.90 3.91 -13.07
CA ARG A 85 6.50 4.44 -11.74
C ARG A 85 5.23 3.80 -11.19
N GLU A 86 4.30 3.45 -12.05
CA GLU A 86 3.05 2.75 -11.73
C GLU A 86 3.18 1.22 -11.82
N GLY A 87 4.37 0.72 -12.17
CA GLY A 87 4.64 -0.68 -12.31
C GLY A 87 4.54 -1.45 -11.00
N LEU A 88 4.19 -2.72 -11.10
CA LEU A 88 4.05 -3.59 -9.96
C LEU A 88 5.36 -4.25 -9.57
N ILE A 89 5.65 -4.30 -8.27
CA ILE A 89 6.76 -5.06 -7.71
C ILE A 89 6.17 -6.15 -6.82
N SER A 90 6.51 -7.40 -7.12
CA SER A 90 6.15 -8.59 -6.34
C SER A 90 7.40 -9.19 -5.71
N LEU A 91 7.27 -9.73 -4.50
CA LEU A 91 8.33 -10.44 -3.80
C LEU A 91 8.01 -11.93 -3.75
N GLU A 92 8.94 -12.75 -4.22
CA GLU A 92 8.85 -14.20 -4.18
C GLU A 92 10.04 -14.78 -3.42
N GLU A 93 9.82 -15.92 -2.77
CA GLU A 93 10.90 -16.67 -2.13
C GLU A 93 11.65 -17.50 -3.17
N SER A 94 12.96 -17.44 -3.12
CA SER A 94 13.85 -18.23 -4.00
C SER A 94 14.50 -19.37 -3.23
N LYS A 95 14.78 -20.45 -3.93
CA LYS A 95 15.64 -21.53 -3.41
C LYS A 95 17.13 -21.22 -3.57
N SER A 96 17.48 -20.14 -4.27
CA SER A 96 18.84 -19.65 -4.43
C SER A 96 19.29 -18.88 -3.20
N THR A 97 20.60 -18.73 -3.02
CA THR A 97 21.17 -17.83 -1.99
C THR A 97 21.25 -16.38 -2.44
N SER A 98 21.12 -16.11 -3.75
CA SER A 98 21.14 -14.77 -4.35
C SER A 98 19.72 -14.21 -4.50
N THR A 99 19.59 -12.90 -4.33
CA THR A 99 18.36 -12.17 -4.66
C THR A 99 18.45 -11.68 -6.11
N GLU A 100 17.41 -11.97 -6.91
CA GLU A 100 17.40 -11.70 -8.34
C GLU A 100 16.14 -10.92 -8.75
N LEU A 101 16.26 -10.09 -9.79
CA LEU A 101 15.16 -9.33 -10.39
C LEU A 101 14.78 -9.95 -11.72
N GLU A 102 13.54 -10.42 -11.82
CA GLU A 102 12.92 -10.90 -13.05
C GLU A 102 11.80 -9.94 -13.48
N ILE A 103 11.69 -9.67 -14.77
CA ILE A 103 10.55 -8.94 -15.33
C ILE A 103 9.68 -9.94 -16.07
N THR A 104 8.40 -9.94 -15.73
CA THR A 104 7.40 -10.84 -16.31
C THR A 104 6.14 -10.09 -16.68
N GLU A 105 5.36 -10.64 -17.58
CA GLU A 105 4.06 -10.08 -17.93
C GLU A 105 3.13 -10.15 -16.71
N GLY A 106 2.32 -9.12 -16.54
CA GLY A 106 1.37 -9.07 -15.46
C GLY A 106 0.60 -7.77 -15.46
N MET A 107 -0.48 -7.75 -14.70
CA MET A 107 -1.33 -6.58 -14.56
C MET A 107 -1.89 -6.48 -13.16
N GLY A 108 -1.98 -5.26 -12.64
CA GLY A 108 -2.69 -4.97 -11.40
C GLY A 108 -3.87 -4.04 -11.60
N PHE A 109 -4.83 -4.19 -10.71
CA PHE A 109 -5.99 -3.30 -10.65
C PHE A 109 -6.49 -3.11 -9.21
N ASP A 110 -7.15 -1.95 -8.99
CA ASP A 110 -7.57 -1.47 -7.68
C ASP A 110 -8.94 -2.07 -7.29
N ARG A 111 -8.99 -3.38 -7.18
CA ARG A 111 -10.11 -4.15 -6.62
C ARG A 111 -9.57 -5.35 -5.87
N GLY A 112 -9.93 -5.49 -4.62
CA GLY A 112 -9.55 -6.60 -3.78
C GLY A 112 -10.65 -7.66 -3.64
N PHE A 113 -10.47 -8.56 -2.69
CA PHE A 113 -11.41 -9.64 -2.42
C PHE A 113 -12.80 -9.11 -2.01
N ILE A 114 -13.85 -9.80 -2.46
CA ILE A 114 -15.24 -9.45 -2.12
C ILE A 114 -15.55 -9.76 -0.64
N SER A 115 -14.87 -10.74 -0.05
CA SER A 115 -15.09 -11.16 1.33
C SER A 115 -13.77 -11.52 2.03
N GLY A 116 -13.60 -11.05 3.27
CA GLY A 116 -12.45 -11.38 4.11
C GLY A 116 -12.33 -12.87 4.46
N TYR A 117 -13.39 -13.66 4.31
CA TYR A 117 -13.35 -15.12 4.50
C TYR A 117 -12.50 -15.86 3.46
N PHE A 118 -12.10 -15.20 2.38
CA PHE A 118 -11.15 -15.74 1.41
C PHE A 118 -9.69 -15.63 1.87
N VAL A 119 -9.38 -14.78 2.83
CA VAL A 119 -8.01 -14.49 3.29
C VAL A 119 -7.32 -15.75 3.81
N THR A 120 -6.10 -16.00 3.33
CA THR A 120 -5.25 -17.10 3.78
C THR A 120 -4.12 -16.62 4.68
N ASN A 121 -3.65 -15.39 4.49
CA ASN A 121 -2.69 -14.72 5.35
C ASN A 121 -3.40 -13.60 6.10
N THR A 122 -3.76 -13.84 7.36
CA THR A 122 -4.49 -12.88 8.21
C THR A 122 -3.64 -11.69 8.65
N GLU A 123 -2.33 -11.85 8.74
CA GLU A 123 -1.43 -10.75 9.12
C GLU A 123 -1.34 -9.69 8.03
N LYS A 124 -1.23 -10.11 6.77
CA LYS A 124 -1.16 -9.21 5.60
C LYS A 124 -2.52 -8.93 4.99
N MET A 125 -3.57 -9.61 5.43
CA MET A 125 -4.90 -9.55 4.83
C MET A 125 -4.88 -9.80 3.32
N GLU A 126 -4.19 -10.87 2.90
CA GLU A 126 -3.99 -11.22 1.49
C GLU A 126 -4.27 -12.70 1.20
N ILE A 127 -4.52 -12.99 -0.06
CA ILE A 127 -4.63 -14.33 -0.63
C ILE A 127 -3.58 -14.46 -1.72
N VAL A 128 -2.80 -15.54 -1.69
CA VAL A 128 -1.87 -15.89 -2.77
C VAL A 128 -2.34 -17.19 -3.40
N LEU A 129 -2.55 -17.18 -4.70
CA LEU A 129 -2.88 -18.37 -5.50
C LEU A 129 -1.71 -18.68 -6.45
N GLU A 130 -1.22 -19.91 -6.40
CA GLU A 130 -0.19 -20.39 -7.30
C GLU A 130 -0.84 -21.22 -8.42
N ASN A 131 -0.49 -20.91 -9.66
CA ASN A 131 -1.03 -21.53 -10.88
C ASN A 131 -2.57 -21.59 -10.94
N PRO A 132 -3.29 -20.49 -10.63
CA PRO A 132 -4.74 -20.50 -10.65
C PRO A 132 -5.30 -20.50 -12.07
N LEU A 133 -6.50 -21.05 -12.20
CA LEU A 133 -7.41 -20.77 -13.29
C LEU A 133 -8.11 -19.42 -13.03
N VAL A 134 -8.44 -18.69 -14.09
CA VAL A 134 -9.02 -17.33 -14.01
C VAL A 134 -10.33 -17.31 -14.80
N LEU A 135 -11.44 -17.16 -14.10
CA LEU A 135 -12.75 -16.88 -14.72
C LEU A 135 -12.92 -15.37 -14.84
N ILE A 136 -13.16 -14.88 -16.06
CA ILE A 136 -13.37 -13.47 -16.35
C ILE A 136 -14.77 -13.30 -16.94
N THR A 137 -15.62 -12.49 -16.29
CA THR A 137 -16.98 -12.24 -16.76
C THR A 137 -17.44 -10.81 -16.42
N ASP A 138 -18.24 -10.20 -17.26
CA ASP A 138 -18.93 -8.95 -17.00
C ASP A 138 -20.27 -9.16 -16.27
N LYS A 139 -20.69 -10.42 -16.10
CA LYS A 139 -21.96 -10.79 -15.44
C LYS A 139 -21.87 -10.73 -13.93
N ARG A 140 -23.05 -10.62 -13.31
CA ARG A 140 -23.23 -10.89 -11.88
C ARG A 140 -23.48 -12.36 -11.67
N ILE A 141 -22.72 -12.97 -10.80
CA ILE A 141 -22.92 -14.37 -10.40
C ILE A 141 -24.00 -14.42 -9.33
N ARG A 142 -25.18 -14.92 -9.68
CA ARG A 142 -26.37 -14.91 -8.83
C ARG A 142 -26.80 -16.32 -8.44
N LEU A 143 -26.98 -17.18 -9.44
CA LEU A 143 -27.55 -18.49 -9.30
C LEU A 143 -26.44 -19.54 -9.15
N ILE A 144 -26.53 -20.31 -8.07
CA ILE A 144 -25.54 -21.37 -7.81
C ILE A 144 -25.54 -22.39 -8.94
N LYS A 145 -26.75 -22.84 -9.37
CA LYS A 145 -26.91 -23.96 -10.29
C LYS A 145 -26.45 -23.64 -11.73
N THR A 146 -26.70 -22.42 -12.20
CA THR A 146 -26.43 -22.02 -13.60
C THR A 146 -25.14 -21.26 -13.74
N ASP A 147 -24.81 -20.41 -12.77
CA ASP A 147 -23.69 -19.47 -12.92
C ASP A 147 -22.40 -19.99 -12.27
N LEU A 148 -22.52 -20.80 -11.21
CA LEU A 148 -21.39 -21.16 -10.38
C LEU A 148 -21.02 -22.66 -10.49
N LEU A 149 -22.00 -23.54 -10.37
CA LEU A 149 -21.77 -24.98 -10.28
C LEU A 149 -21.02 -25.55 -11.50
N PRO A 150 -21.35 -25.19 -12.75
CA PRO A 150 -20.61 -25.70 -13.92
C PRO A 150 -19.13 -25.36 -13.87
N VAL A 151 -18.78 -24.14 -13.45
CA VAL A 151 -17.39 -23.69 -13.32
C VAL A 151 -16.68 -24.43 -12.19
N LEU A 152 -17.33 -24.60 -11.03
CA LEU A 152 -16.74 -25.31 -9.89
C LEU A 152 -16.51 -26.78 -10.16
N GLU A 153 -17.44 -27.46 -10.85
CA GLU A 153 -17.26 -28.85 -11.27
C GLU A 153 -16.09 -29.03 -12.25
N LEU A 154 -15.89 -28.03 -13.13
CA LEU A 154 -14.76 -28.02 -14.04
C LEU A 154 -13.45 -27.87 -13.31
N VAL A 155 -13.36 -26.90 -12.39
CA VAL A 155 -12.16 -26.59 -11.60
C VAL A 155 -11.84 -27.72 -10.62
N SER A 156 -12.84 -28.33 -9.99
CA SER A 156 -12.62 -29.45 -9.06
C SER A 156 -11.88 -30.64 -9.70
N LYS A 157 -12.09 -30.86 -10.99
CA LYS A 157 -11.39 -31.94 -11.74
C LYS A 157 -9.90 -31.66 -11.93
N THR A 158 -9.50 -30.38 -11.91
CA THR A 158 -8.09 -29.98 -12.13
C THR A 158 -7.33 -29.83 -10.84
N ASN A 159 -8.01 -29.73 -9.70
CA ASN A 159 -7.43 -29.45 -8.39
C ASN A 159 -6.58 -28.14 -8.35
N GLN A 160 -6.85 -27.20 -9.29
CA GLN A 160 -6.17 -25.90 -9.34
C GLN A 160 -6.96 -24.85 -8.57
N PRO A 161 -6.30 -23.83 -8.01
CA PRO A 161 -6.99 -22.68 -7.44
C PRO A 161 -7.80 -21.92 -8.51
N LEU A 162 -8.84 -21.19 -8.09
CA LEU A 162 -9.68 -20.40 -8.98
C LEU A 162 -9.73 -18.94 -8.54
N LEU A 163 -9.41 -18.03 -9.45
CA LEU A 163 -9.73 -16.61 -9.35
C LEU A 163 -11.01 -16.34 -10.16
N ILE A 164 -11.98 -15.70 -9.54
CA ILE A 164 -13.21 -15.24 -10.20
C ILE A 164 -13.16 -13.70 -10.28
N ILE A 165 -13.20 -13.16 -11.50
CA ILE A 165 -13.32 -11.73 -11.78
C ILE A 165 -14.69 -11.50 -12.38
N SER A 166 -15.59 -10.83 -11.64
CA SER A 166 -16.99 -10.61 -12.06
C SER A 166 -17.49 -9.22 -11.68
N ASP A 167 -18.60 -8.76 -12.27
CA ASP A 167 -19.23 -7.49 -11.82
C ASP A 167 -19.58 -7.54 -10.33
N ASN A 168 -20.19 -8.64 -9.90
CA ASN A 168 -20.46 -8.92 -8.48
C ASN A 168 -20.75 -10.40 -8.27
N VAL A 169 -20.57 -10.87 -7.04
CA VAL A 169 -21.05 -12.21 -6.59
C VAL A 169 -22.11 -11.99 -5.52
N GLU A 170 -23.33 -12.43 -5.79
CA GLU A 170 -24.47 -12.23 -4.88
C GLU A 170 -24.42 -13.18 -3.67
N LYS A 171 -25.19 -12.84 -2.63
CA LYS A 171 -25.07 -13.45 -1.29
C LYS A 171 -25.05 -14.96 -1.28
N GLU A 172 -25.95 -15.63 -2.04
CA GLU A 172 -26.07 -17.09 -2.04
C GLU A 172 -24.86 -17.76 -2.73
N ALA A 173 -24.45 -17.23 -3.88
CA ALA A 173 -23.27 -17.70 -4.60
C ALA A 173 -21.99 -17.46 -3.78
N LEU A 174 -21.87 -16.28 -3.15
CA LEU A 174 -20.74 -15.94 -2.29
C LEU A 174 -20.66 -16.88 -1.07
N ALA A 175 -21.77 -17.14 -0.40
CA ALA A 175 -21.82 -18.07 0.73
C ALA A 175 -21.36 -19.48 0.33
N THR A 176 -21.79 -19.96 -0.84
CA THR A 176 -21.37 -21.27 -1.38
C THR A 176 -19.86 -21.31 -1.62
N LEU A 177 -19.27 -20.28 -2.21
CA LEU A 177 -17.80 -20.17 -2.40
C LEU A 177 -17.07 -20.21 -1.06
N ILE A 178 -17.52 -19.41 -0.09
CA ILE A 178 -16.92 -19.34 1.25
C ILE A 178 -16.97 -20.68 1.96
N VAL A 179 -18.13 -21.36 1.97
CA VAL A 179 -18.28 -22.66 2.63
C VAL A 179 -17.36 -23.71 2.01
N ASN A 180 -17.27 -23.77 0.68
CA ASN A 180 -16.38 -24.73 0.01
C ASN A 180 -14.90 -24.43 0.26
N LYS A 181 -14.51 -23.13 0.35
CA LYS A 181 -13.17 -22.74 0.73
C LYS A 181 -12.85 -23.12 2.17
N LEU A 182 -13.72 -22.80 3.12
CA LEU A 182 -13.51 -23.12 4.54
C LEU A 182 -13.45 -24.64 4.81
N ARG A 183 -14.16 -25.44 4.01
CA ARG A 183 -14.09 -26.91 4.04
C ARG A 183 -12.85 -27.47 3.34
N GLY A 184 -12.04 -26.65 2.72
CA GLY A 184 -10.85 -27.08 1.96
C GLY A 184 -11.17 -27.83 0.66
N ILE A 185 -12.43 -27.81 0.20
CA ILE A 185 -12.85 -28.47 -1.04
C ILE A 185 -12.35 -27.72 -2.27
N LEU A 186 -12.35 -26.38 -2.20
CA LEU A 186 -11.92 -25.50 -3.29
C LEU A 186 -11.02 -24.38 -2.75
N ASN A 187 -9.92 -24.13 -3.44
CA ASN A 187 -9.12 -22.94 -3.20
C ASN A 187 -9.57 -21.85 -4.18
N VAL A 188 -10.47 -20.97 -3.73
CA VAL A 188 -11.12 -19.97 -4.58
C VAL A 188 -11.07 -18.59 -3.94
N VAL A 189 -10.98 -17.56 -4.78
CA VAL A 189 -11.20 -16.16 -4.41
C VAL A 189 -12.03 -15.47 -5.47
N ALA A 190 -12.90 -14.55 -5.04
CA ALA A 190 -13.68 -13.72 -5.93
C ALA A 190 -13.36 -12.24 -5.72
N VAL A 191 -13.16 -11.52 -6.83
CA VAL A 191 -12.87 -10.09 -6.88
C VAL A 191 -13.85 -9.39 -7.82
N ARG A 192 -14.06 -8.10 -7.60
CA ARG A 192 -14.88 -7.31 -8.53
C ARG A 192 -14.08 -6.91 -9.75
N ALA A 193 -14.73 -6.95 -10.91
CA ALA A 193 -14.18 -6.46 -12.15
C ALA A 193 -13.78 -4.96 -12.05
N PRO A 194 -12.60 -4.58 -12.57
CA PRO A 194 -12.16 -3.20 -12.54
C PRO A 194 -12.96 -2.31 -13.51
N GLY A 195 -13.10 -1.02 -13.17
CA GLY A 195 -13.79 -0.05 -14.02
C GLY A 195 -15.32 -0.18 -14.02
N PHE A 196 -15.96 0.60 -14.91
CA PHE A 196 -17.42 0.65 -15.12
C PHE A 196 -17.73 0.81 -16.60
N GLY A 197 -18.90 0.33 -17.07
CA GLY A 197 -19.35 0.46 -18.45
C GLY A 197 -18.34 -0.08 -19.47
N ASP A 198 -18.11 0.63 -20.57
CA ASP A 198 -17.21 0.23 -21.66
C ASP A 198 -15.75 0.12 -21.20
N ARG A 199 -15.34 0.92 -20.21
CA ARG A 199 -14.01 0.80 -19.59
C ARG A 199 -13.83 -0.55 -18.91
N ARG A 200 -14.87 -1.07 -18.23
CA ARG A 200 -14.82 -2.40 -17.61
C ARG A 200 -14.63 -3.48 -18.68
N LYS A 201 -15.40 -3.42 -19.78
CA LYS A 201 -15.27 -4.38 -20.89
C LYS A 201 -13.85 -4.40 -21.43
N ALA A 202 -13.30 -3.22 -21.71
CA ALA A 202 -11.95 -3.08 -22.22
C ALA A 202 -10.87 -3.63 -21.25
N MET A 203 -11.02 -3.41 -19.94
CA MET A 203 -10.10 -3.97 -18.96
C MET A 203 -10.24 -5.49 -18.80
N LEU A 204 -11.45 -6.03 -18.88
CA LEU A 204 -11.68 -7.48 -18.89
C LEU A 204 -11.05 -8.16 -20.11
N GLU A 205 -11.14 -7.52 -21.29
CA GLU A 205 -10.43 -7.98 -22.49
C GLU A 205 -8.90 -7.99 -22.30
N ASP A 206 -8.34 -6.95 -21.71
CA ASP A 206 -6.90 -6.88 -21.45
C ASP A 206 -6.45 -8.00 -20.50
N LEU A 207 -7.26 -8.29 -19.46
CA LEU A 207 -7.03 -9.42 -18.55
C LEU A 207 -7.17 -10.78 -19.24
N ALA A 208 -8.14 -10.93 -20.16
CA ALA A 208 -8.31 -12.15 -20.94
C ALA A 208 -7.11 -12.39 -21.88
N VAL A 209 -6.61 -11.34 -22.54
CA VAL A 209 -5.40 -11.42 -23.36
C VAL A 209 -4.19 -11.82 -22.52
N LEU A 210 -4.01 -11.22 -21.32
CA LEU A 210 -2.90 -11.52 -20.42
C LEU A 210 -2.90 -12.97 -19.96
N THR A 211 -4.08 -13.50 -19.60
CA THR A 211 -4.22 -14.85 -19.02
C THR A 211 -4.47 -15.95 -20.07
N ALA A 212 -4.49 -15.60 -21.35
CA ALA A 212 -4.88 -16.49 -22.45
C ALA A 212 -6.28 -17.10 -22.30
N GLY A 213 -7.18 -16.41 -21.60
CA GLY A 213 -8.57 -16.79 -21.43
C GLY A 213 -9.52 -16.00 -22.34
N GLN A 214 -10.81 -16.14 -22.06
CA GLN A 214 -11.88 -15.41 -22.76
C GLN A 214 -12.79 -14.71 -21.75
N VAL A 215 -13.36 -13.55 -22.14
CA VAL A 215 -14.38 -12.90 -21.33
C VAL A 215 -15.72 -13.59 -21.57
N VAL A 216 -16.30 -14.14 -20.51
CA VAL A 216 -17.64 -14.75 -20.57
C VAL A 216 -18.69 -13.65 -20.53
N THR A 217 -19.19 -13.26 -21.70
CA THR A 217 -20.20 -12.21 -21.89
C THR A 217 -21.27 -12.66 -22.90
N GLU A 218 -22.46 -12.10 -22.78
CA GLU A 218 -23.55 -12.38 -23.74
C GLU A 218 -23.24 -11.88 -25.13
N GLU A 219 -22.54 -10.77 -25.22
CA GLU A 219 -22.12 -10.19 -26.51
C GLU A 219 -21.18 -11.14 -27.29
N ALA A 220 -20.37 -11.93 -26.60
CA ALA A 220 -19.53 -12.97 -27.22
C ALA A 220 -20.28 -14.31 -27.43
N GLY A 221 -21.56 -14.38 -27.08
CA GLY A 221 -22.34 -15.63 -27.14
C GLY A 221 -21.95 -16.68 -26.09
N LEU A 222 -21.17 -16.29 -25.07
CA LEU A 222 -20.70 -17.17 -24.01
C LEU A 222 -21.61 -17.08 -22.78
N SER A 223 -21.87 -18.22 -22.15
CA SER A 223 -22.62 -18.29 -20.91
C SER A 223 -21.86 -19.08 -19.83
N LEU A 224 -22.07 -18.72 -18.56
CA LEU A 224 -21.44 -19.42 -17.43
C LEU A 224 -21.84 -20.90 -17.34
N GLU A 225 -22.99 -21.29 -17.91
CA GLU A 225 -23.44 -22.67 -18.00
C GLU A 225 -22.62 -23.56 -18.95
N LYS A 226 -21.99 -22.94 -19.95
CA LYS A 226 -21.28 -23.64 -21.04
C LYS A 226 -19.78 -23.29 -21.07
N VAL A 227 -19.23 -22.86 -19.94
CA VAL A 227 -17.80 -22.61 -19.80
C VAL A 227 -17.04 -23.92 -19.88
N ASP A 228 -15.99 -23.95 -20.70
CA ASP A 228 -15.01 -25.04 -20.76
C ASP A 228 -13.65 -24.57 -20.17
N ILE A 229 -12.70 -25.50 -20.09
CA ILE A 229 -11.39 -25.21 -19.50
C ILE A 229 -10.55 -24.29 -20.40
N GLU A 230 -10.84 -24.23 -21.70
CA GLU A 230 -10.14 -23.37 -22.66
C GLU A 230 -10.61 -21.92 -22.56
N THR A 231 -11.84 -21.73 -22.08
CA THR A 231 -12.40 -20.39 -21.78
C THR A 231 -11.73 -19.75 -20.57
N LEU A 232 -11.30 -20.58 -19.59
CA LEU A 232 -10.64 -20.11 -18.40
C LEU A 232 -9.20 -19.65 -18.70
N GLY A 233 -8.87 -18.46 -18.23
CA GLY A 233 -7.49 -17.97 -18.27
C GLY A 233 -6.59 -18.75 -17.31
N LYS A 234 -5.27 -18.59 -17.49
CA LYS A 234 -4.24 -19.17 -16.62
C LYS A 234 -3.29 -18.08 -16.15
N ALA A 235 -2.90 -18.15 -14.88
CA ALA A 235 -1.87 -17.28 -14.35
C ALA A 235 -0.82 -18.11 -13.61
N ARG A 236 0.42 -17.61 -13.56
CA ARG A 236 1.48 -18.21 -12.75
C ARG A 236 1.22 -17.95 -11.29
N ARG A 237 0.82 -16.71 -10.96
CA ARG A 237 0.53 -16.30 -9.59
C ARG A 237 -0.49 -15.19 -9.55
N VAL A 238 -1.33 -15.22 -8.54
CA VAL A 238 -2.28 -14.13 -8.26
C VAL A 238 -2.18 -13.74 -6.79
N ILE A 239 -2.07 -12.44 -6.54
CA ILE A 239 -2.06 -11.86 -5.20
C ILE A 239 -3.27 -10.96 -5.07
N VAL A 240 -4.15 -11.26 -4.11
CA VAL A 240 -5.36 -10.49 -3.85
C VAL A 240 -5.32 -9.92 -2.44
N GLY A 241 -5.22 -8.61 -2.36
CA GLY A 241 -5.33 -7.85 -1.12
C GLY A 241 -6.75 -7.32 -0.88
N LYS A 242 -6.88 -6.44 0.11
CA LYS A 242 -8.15 -5.80 0.46
C LYS A 242 -8.67 -4.87 -0.64
N GLU A 243 -7.78 -4.17 -1.32
CA GLU A 243 -8.12 -3.10 -2.27
C GLU A 243 -7.50 -3.28 -3.67
N SER A 244 -6.64 -4.29 -3.84
CA SER A 244 -5.91 -4.52 -5.09
C SER A 244 -5.78 -5.99 -5.42
N THR A 245 -5.65 -6.27 -6.72
CA THR A 245 -5.34 -7.60 -7.26
C THR A 245 -4.20 -7.48 -8.26
N THR A 246 -3.19 -8.34 -8.12
CA THR A 246 -2.06 -8.48 -9.04
C THR A 246 -2.09 -9.85 -9.69
N ILE A 247 -2.06 -9.90 -11.01
CA ILE A 247 -2.02 -11.12 -11.81
C ILE A 247 -0.68 -11.18 -12.54
N ILE A 248 0.06 -12.25 -12.34
CA ILE A 248 1.33 -12.53 -13.01
C ILE A 248 1.10 -13.72 -13.94
N SER A 249 1.35 -13.56 -15.23
CA SER A 249 1.08 -14.59 -16.22
C SER A 249 2.10 -14.57 -17.34
N ASP A 250 2.66 -15.72 -17.65
CA ASP A 250 3.57 -15.94 -18.79
C ASP A 250 2.83 -16.60 -19.98
N ALA A 251 1.48 -16.70 -19.88
CA ALA A 251 0.69 -17.54 -20.77
C ALA A 251 0.61 -17.03 -22.24
N ASN A 252 0.83 -15.73 -22.48
CA ASN A 252 0.47 -15.16 -23.79
C ASN A 252 1.25 -13.91 -24.20
N LYS A 253 2.58 -13.97 -24.09
CA LYS A 253 3.47 -12.83 -24.35
C LYS A 253 3.26 -12.16 -25.70
N GLU A 254 3.13 -12.93 -26.78
CA GLU A 254 2.97 -12.39 -28.13
C GLU A 254 1.66 -11.61 -28.28
N LYS A 255 0.53 -12.12 -27.75
CA LYS A 255 -0.74 -11.42 -27.81
C LYS A 255 -0.79 -10.19 -26.90
N VAL A 256 -0.09 -10.21 -25.77
CA VAL A 256 0.08 -9.04 -24.92
C VAL A 256 0.80 -7.92 -25.67
N LEU A 257 1.90 -8.24 -26.35
CA LEU A 257 2.63 -7.26 -27.18
C LEU A 257 1.74 -6.71 -28.32
N ALA A 258 1.02 -7.59 -29.03
CA ALA A 258 0.09 -7.16 -30.08
C ALA A 258 -1.03 -6.26 -29.52
N ARG A 259 -1.54 -6.55 -28.30
CA ARG A 259 -2.54 -5.71 -27.63
C ARG A 259 -1.95 -4.34 -27.24
N CYS A 260 -0.72 -4.29 -26.75
CA CYS A 260 -0.03 -3.03 -26.47
C CYS A 260 0.12 -2.17 -27.74
N GLU A 261 0.46 -2.77 -28.89
CA GLU A 261 0.54 -2.05 -30.17
C GLU A 261 -0.84 -1.54 -30.62
N GLN A 262 -1.89 -2.33 -30.43
CA GLN A 262 -3.26 -1.87 -30.71
C GLN A 262 -3.63 -0.66 -29.84
N LEU A 263 -3.33 -0.67 -28.53
CA LEU A 263 -3.57 0.45 -27.62
C LEU A 263 -2.77 1.69 -28.03
N ARG A 264 -1.52 1.55 -28.50
CA ARG A 264 -0.72 2.68 -29.00
C ARG A 264 -1.37 3.33 -30.22
N ARG A 265 -1.85 2.53 -31.18
CA ARG A 265 -2.57 3.05 -32.37
C ARG A 265 -3.86 3.77 -31.98
N GLN A 266 -4.62 3.23 -31.02
CA GLN A 266 -5.82 3.90 -30.51
C GLN A 266 -5.48 5.22 -29.82
N LEU A 267 -4.37 5.28 -29.07
CA LEU A 267 -3.89 6.49 -28.42
C LEU A 267 -3.53 7.60 -29.42
N GLU A 268 -2.92 7.23 -30.56
CA GLU A 268 -2.58 8.16 -31.63
C GLU A 268 -3.84 8.71 -32.36
N GLN A 269 -4.89 7.90 -32.44
CA GLN A 269 -6.13 8.23 -33.15
C GLN A 269 -7.19 8.91 -32.24
N SER A 270 -6.95 8.95 -30.93
CA SER A 270 -7.92 9.51 -30.00
C SER A 270 -7.91 11.04 -30.02
N ASP A 271 -9.09 11.65 -30.14
CA ASP A 271 -9.28 13.10 -30.22
C ASP A 271 -9.48 13.77 -28.87
N THR A 272 -9.88 13.02 -27.81
CA THR A 272 -10.17 13.58 -26.50
C THR A 272 -9.04 13.35 -25.50
N SER A 273 -8.73 14.38 -24.69
CA SER A 273 -7.72 14.28 -23.64
C SER A 273 -8.04 13.18 -22.62
N TYR A 274 -9.32 13.00 -22.31
CA TYR A 274 -9.80 11.98 -21.37
C TYR A 274 -9.57 10.55 -21.90
N GLU A 275 -9.94 10.27 -23.14
CA GLU A 275 -9.71 8.94 -23.76
C GLU A 275 -8.21 8.64 -23.89
N ARG A 276 -7.41 9.64 -24.26
CA ARG A 276 -5.95 9.50 -24.33
C ARG A 276 -5.36 9.13 -22.96
N GLU A 277 -5.78 9.81 -21.89
CA GLU A 277 -5.35 9.49 -20.54
C GLU A 277 -5.71 8.04 -20.16
N LYS A 278 -6.92 7.58 -20.47
CA LYS A 278 -7.38 6.22 -20.14
C LYS A 278 -6.71 5.14 -20.98
N LEU A 279 -6.44 5.39 -22.25
CA LEU A 279 -5.66 4.50 -23.10
C LEU A 279 -4.20 4.41 -22.62
N GLN A 280 -3.63 5.54 -22.20
CA GLN A 280 -2.27 5.59 -21.67
C GLN A 280 -2.16 4.82 -20.33
N GLU A 281 -3.15 4.95 -19.43
CA GLU A 281 -3.25 4.16 -18.20
C GLU A 281 -3.30 2.65 -18.48
N ARG A 282 -4.13 2.21 -19.41
CA ARG A 282 -4.24 0.80 -19.81
C ARG A 282 -2.95 0.28 -20.43
N LEU A 283 -2.36 1.07 -21.33
CA LEU A 283 -1.09 0.72 -21.95
C LEU A 283 0.02 0.59 -20.91
N ALA A 284 0.13 1.52 -19.96
CA ALA A 284 1.12 1.46 -18.89
C ALA A 284 0.95 0.20 -18.03
N LYS A 285 -0.29 -0.13 -17.64
CA LYS A 285 -0.60 -1.34 -16.85
C LYS A 285 -0.28 -2.65 -17.58
N LEU A 286 -0.51 -2.72 -18.87
CA LEU A 286 -0.30 -3.94 -19.64
C LEU A 286 1.16 -4.09 -20.11
N SER A 287 1.80 -2.98 -20.53
CA SER A 287 3.18 -2.99 -21.06
C SER A 287 4.25 -2.98 -19.98
N GLY A 288 3.95 -2.43 -18.79
CA GLY A 288 4.89 -2.32 -17.68
C GLY A 288 5.26 -3.68 -17.07
N GLY A 289 4.37 -4.65 -17.16
CA GLY A 289 4.57 -5.95 -16.52
C GLY A 289 4.66 -5.89 -15.00
N VAL A 290 5.26 -6.92 -14.42
CA VAL A 290 5.55 -7.04 -12.99
C VAL A 290 7.03 -7.31 -12.77
N ALA A 291 7.67 -6.50 -11.93
CA ALA A 291 9.01 -6.78 -11.45
C ALA A 291 8.92 -7.79 -10.29
N VAL A 292 9.38 -9.00 -10.51
CA VAL A 292 9.43 -10.05 -9.50
C VAL A 292 10.81 -10.08 -8.89
N ILE A 293 10.93 -9.71 -7.62
CA ILE A 293 12.16 -9.83 -6.84
C ILE A 293 12.12 -11.20 -6.14
N LYS A 294 12.95 -12.11 -6.62
CA LYS A 294 13.14 -13.44 -6.03
C LYS A 294 14.15 -13.33 -4.91
N VAL A 295 13.67 -13.41 -3.67
CA VAL A 295 14.48 -13.21 -2.47
C VAL A 295 15.20 -14.51 -2.12
N GLY A 296 16.52 -14.48 -2.15
CA GLY A 296 17.38 -15.61 -1.76
C GLY A 296 18.16 -15.33 -0.48
N ALA A 297 18.44 -16.37 0.30
CA ALA A 297 19.30 -16.30 1.48
C ALA A 297 19.82 -17.69 1.83
N ALA A 298 20.82 -17.77 2.72
CA ALA A 298 21.41 -19.04 3.15
C ALA A 298 20.49 -19.80 4.13
N THR A 299 19.66 -19.12 4.89
CA THR A 299 18.72 -19.70 5.86
C THR A 299 17.31 -19.14 5.69
N GLU A 300 16.30 -19.90 6.12
CA GLU A 300 14.90 -19.48 6.07
C GLU A 300 14.63 -18.21 6.91
N THR A 301 15.27 -18.10 8.06
CA THR A 301 15.14 -16.94 8.94
C THR A 301 15.71 -15.68 8.27
N GLU A 302 16.89 -15.78 7.68
CA GLU A 302 17.51 -14.68 6.94
C GLU A 302 16.67 -14.29 5.72
N MET A 303 16.11 -15.25 5.01
CA MET A 303 15.22 -15.00 3.87
C MET A 303 13.99 -14.23 4.28
N LYS A 304 13.33 -14.61 5.37
CA LYS A 304 12.17 -13.91 5.92
C LYS A 304 12.52 -12.47 6.32
N ASP A 305 13.64 -12.26 7.02
CA ASP A 305 14.09 -10.92 7.41
C ASP A 305 14.41 -10.06 6.18
N ARG A 306 15.12 -10.60 5.20
CA ARG A 306 15.44 -9.89 3.94
C ARG A 306 14.18 -9.56 3.14
N LYS A 307 13.21 -10.49 3.09
CA LYS A 307 11.92 -10.25 2.43
C LYS A 307 11.13 -9.13 3.08
N LEU A 308 11.07 -9.07 4.42
CA LEU A 308 10.41 -8.00 5.16
C LEU A 308 11.07 -6.63 4.91
N ARG A 309 12.40 -6.56 4.89
CA ARG A 309 13.13 -5.31 4.56
C ARG A 309 12.87 -4.85 3.13
N LEU A 310 12.86 -5.78 2.17
CA LEU A 310 12.52 -5.48 0.78
C LEU A 310 11.08 -5.00 0.65
N GLU A 311 10.14 -5.62 1.36
CA GLU A 311 8.73 -5.22 1.37
C GLU A 311 8.55 -3.81 1.92
N ASP A 312 9.21 -3.49 3.03
CA ASP A 312 9.19 -2.16 3.62
C ASP A 312 9.76 -1.10 2.65
N ALA A 313 10.91 -1.40 2.05
CA ALA A 313 11.55 -0.50 1.08
C ALA A 313 10.70 -0.30 -0.20
N VAL A 314 10.05 -1.35 -0.72
CA VAL A 314 9.12 -1.24 -1.87
C VAL A 314 7.92 -0.36 -1.50
N ASN A 315 7.31 -0.58 -0.33
CA ASN A 315 6.15 0.18 0.10
C ASN A 315 6.48 1.65 0.37
N ALA A 316 7.62 1.93 1.03
CA ALA A 316 8.10 3.29 1.24
C ALA A 316 8.39 4.02 -0.08
N THR A 317 8.99 3.30 -1.03
CA THR A 317 9.28 3.88 -2.35
C THR A 317 7.99 4.20 -3.13
N LYS A 318 6.99 3.31 -3.11
CA LYS A 318 5.67 3.59 -3.69
C LYS A 318 5.02 4.81 -3.05
N ALA A 319 5.03 4.88 -1.72
CA ALA A 319 4.49 6.02 -0.98
C ALA A 319 5.19 7.35 -1.36
N ALA A 320 6.51 7.31 -1.58
CA ALA A 320 7.28 8.47 -2.01
C ALA A 320 6.99 8.89 -3.46
N VAL A 321 6.76 7.92 -4.35
CA VAL A 321 6.34 8.20 -5.74
C VAL A 321 4.96 8.85 -5.78
N GLU A 322 4.04 8.42 -4.90
CA GLU A 322 2.66 8.92 -4.85
C GLU A 322 2.54 10.34 -4.29
N GLU A 323 3.20 10.63 -3.16
CA GLU A 323 3.01 11.89 -2.42
C GLU A 323 4.29 12.70 -2.23
N GLY A 324 5.41 12.27 -2.82
CA GLY A 324 6.68 12.96 -2.69
C GLY A 324 7.43 12.64 -1.40
N ILE A 325 8.51 13.40 -1.18
CA ILE A 325 9.49 13.22 -0.12
C ILE A 325 9.66 14.49 0.70
N VAL A 326 10.02 14.29 1.97
CA VAL A 326 10.33 15.36 2.92
C VAL A 326 11.66 15.06 3.64
N PRO A 327 12.32 16.05 4.30
CA PRO A 327 13.47 15.79 5.16
C PRO A 327 13.17 14.73 6.22
N GLY A 328 14.02 13.70 6.29
CA GLY A 328 13.82 12.56 7.17
C GLY A 328 14.31 12.78 8.61
N GLY A 329 14.42 11.66 9.34
CA GLY A 329 14.95 11.68 10.72
C GLY A 329 14.09 12.46 11.72
N GLY A 330 12.81 12.70 11.41
CA GLY A 330 11.90 13.50 12.23
C GLY A 330 12.10 15.02 12.11
N SER A 331 12.99 15.50 11.25
CA SER A 331 13.28 16.93 11.06
C SER A 331 12.09 17.72 10.56
N THR A 332 11.34 17.18 9.58
CA THR A 332 10.12 17.78 9.03
C THR A 332 9.10 18.12 10.11
N LEU A 333 8.81 17.19 11.01
CA LEU A 333 7.85 17.41 12.09
C LEU A 333 8.31 18.53 13.04
N VAL A 334 9.61 18.64 13.32
CA VAL A 334 10.15 19.70 14.16
C VAL A 334 10.04 21.05 13.47
N HIS A 335 10.36 21.18 12.19
CA HIS A 335 10.19 22.44 11.45
C HIS A 335 8.74 22.91 11.41
N ILE A 336 7.79 21.98 11.22
CA ILE A 336 6.36 22.32 11.19
C ILE A 336 5.84 22.68 12.57
N SER A 337 6.45 22.21 13.67
CA SER A 337 6.00 22.49 15.04
C SER A 337 5.96 23.99 15.36
N THR A 338 6.93 24.77 14.88
CA THR A 338 6.97 26.22 15.05
C THR A 338 5.78 26.91 14.38
N LYS A 339 5.46 26.51 13.12
CA LYS A 339 4.32 27.05 12.37
C LYS A 339 2.99 26.66 13.01
N LEU A 340 2.89 25.43 13.52
CA LEU A 340 1.73 24.96 14.27
C LEU A 340 1.50 25.82 15.50
N LEU A 341 2.54 26.17 16.25
CA LEU A 341 2.44 27.01 17.44
C LEU A 341 1.84 28.37 17.12
N ASP A 342 2.35 29.03 16.06
CA ASP A 342 1.89 30.35 15.64
C ASP A 342 0.44 30.32 15.14
N TRP A 343 0.09 29.29 14.36
CA TRP A 343 -1.27 29.10 13.89
C TRP A 343 -2.25 28.82 15.05
N ALA A 344 -1.89 27.93 15.97
CA ALA A 344 -2.72 27.53 17.08
C ALA A 344 -3.04 28.74 18.00
N LYS A 345 -2.06 29.57 18.34
CA LYS A 345 -2.26 30.78 19.15
C LYS A 345 -3.20 31.80 18.50
N LYS A 346 -3.25 31.86 17.16
CA LYS A 346 -4.13 32.78 16.42
C LYS A 346 -5.54 32.23 16.24
N SER A 347 -5.68 30.91 16.10
CA SER A 347 -6.90 30.26 15.62
C SER A 347 -7.70 29.53 16.71
N LEU A 348 -7.06 29.15 17.82
CA LEU A 348 -7.64 28.30 18.85
C LEU A 348 -7.59 28.99 20.23
N LYS A 349 -8.50 28.59 21.13
CA LYS A 349 -8.59 29.13 22.48
C LYS A 349 -8.80 27.99 23.50
N ASP A 350 -8.54 28.30 24.76
CA ASP A 350 -8.81 27.42 25.92
C ASP A 350 -8.28 25.98 25.71
N ASP A 351 -9.08 24.99 26.01
CA ASP A 351 -8.70 23.57 25.91
C ASP A 351 -8.44 23.10 24.47
N GLU A 352 -9.03 23.74 23.43
CA GLU A 352 -8.63 23.45 22.05
C GLU A 352 -7.19 23.89 21.77
N LEU A 353 -6.78 25.04 22.27
CA LEU A 353 -5.39 25.49 22.17
C LEU A 353 -4.46 24.53 22.93
N LEU A 354 -4.84 24.09 24.13
CA LEU A 354 -4.09 23.09 24.88
C LEU A 354 -3.91 21.79 24.08
N GLY A 355 -4.97 21.33 23.39
CA GLY A 355 -4.91 20.17 22.49
C GLY A 355 -3.88 20.36 21.37
N ALA A 356 -3.83 21.53 20.74
CA ALA A 356 -2.83 21.84 19.72
C ALA A 356 -1.40 21.91 20.26
N LEU A 357 -1.22 22.48 21.44
CA LEU A 357 0.10 22.52 22.12
C LEU A 357 0.62 21.13 22.50
N ILE A 358 -0.26 20.19 22.82
CA ILE A 358 0.10 18.79 23.04
C ILE A 358 0.71 18.20 21.76
N VAL A 359 0.08 18.42 20.61
CA VAL A 359 0.61 17.96 19.32
C VAL A 359 1.93 18.64 19.01
N GLU A 360 2.03 19.97 19.15
CA GLU A 360 3.27 20.73 18.91
C GLU A 360 4.47 20.11 19.65
N LYS A 361 4.31 19.85 20.94
CA LYS A 361 5.36 19.22 21.75
C LYS A 361 5.68 17.80 21.29
N ALA A 362 4.67 17.03 20.89
CA ALA A 362 4.84 15.65 20.46
C ALA A 362 5.60 15.56 19.12
N LEU A 363 5.46 16.54 18.21
CA LEU A 363 6.15 16.55 16.90
C LEU A 363 7.68 16.47 17.03
N SER A 364 8.27 16.93 18.14
CA SER A 364 9.71 16.82 18.37
C SER A 364 10.16 15.44 18.88
N ALA A 365 9.22 14.57 19.29
CA ALA A 365 9.57 13.32 19.97
C ALA A 365 10.37 12.33 19.11
N PRO A 366 10.07 12.12 17.80
CA PRO A 366 10.85 11.22 16.96
C PRO A 366 12.33 11.66 16.84
N LEU A 367 12.59 12.91 16.45
CA LEU A 367 13.95 13.45 16.34
C LEU A 367 14.71 13.38 17.68
N ARG A 368 14.05 13.78 18.77
CA ARG A 368 14.64 13.72 20.11
C ARG A 368 15.02 12.29 20.50
N ARG A 369 14.22 11.30 20.13
CA ARG A 369 14.52 9.89 20.40
C ARG A 369 15.72 9.42 19.60
N ILE A 370 15.80 9.76 18.30
CA ILE A 370 16.93 9.45 17.43
C ILE A 370 18.23 10.05 17.99
N ALA A 371 18.21 11.34 18.33
CA ALA A 371 19.39 12.02 18.88
C ALA A 371 19.81 11.42 20.25
N THR A 372 18.84 11.07 21.12
CA THR A 372 19.14 10.45 22.42
C THR A 372 19.74 9.05 22.26
N ASN A 373 19.25 8.26 21.30
CA ASN A 373 19.80 6.93 20.99
C ASN A 373 21.23 7.03 20.44
N ALA A 374 21.58 8.14 19.78
CA ALA A 374 22.95 8.47 19.33
C ALA A 374 23.83 9.11 20.42
N GLY A 375 23.39 9.12 21.68
CA GLY A 375 24.15 9.66 22.81
C GLY A 375 24.13 11.19 22.94
N GLN A 376 23.25 11.88 22.18
CA GLN A 376 23.16 13.34 22.17
C GLN A 376 21.96 13.85 22.99
N ASN A 377 21.99 15.13 23.39
CA ASN A 377 20.85 15.76 24.02
C ASN A 377 19.77 16.09 22.98
N GLY A 378 18.74 15.23 22.87
CA GLY A 378 17.67 15.38 21.89
C GLY A 378 16.89 16.70 21.99
N ALA A 379 16.82 17.34 23.16
CA ALA A 379 16.15 18.63 23.31
C ALA A 379 16.96 19.76 22.65
N ILE A 380 18.28 19.75 22.82
CA ILE A 380 19.18 20.73 22.19
C ILE A 380 19.18 20.57 20.67
N ILE A 381 19.22 19.31 20.20
CA ILE A 381 19.18 19.02 18.76
C ILE A 381 17.87 19.52 18.15
N ALA A 382 16.73 19.23 18.78
CA ALA A 382 15.42 19.67 18.26
C ALA A 382 15.32 21.21 18.21
N GLU A 383 15.85 21.93 19.20
CA GLU A 383 15.83 23.39 19.22
C GLU A 383 16.68 23.99 18.10
N LYS A 384 17.86 23.44 17.86
CA LYS A 384 18.72 23.88 16.73
C LYS A 384 18.05 23.67 15.37
N ILE A 385 17.28 22.58 15.20
CA ILE A 385 16.55 22.31 13.96
C ILE A 385 15.42 23.32 13.75
N LYS A 386 14.71 23.73 14.81
CA LYS A 386 13.65 24.76 14.72
C LYS A 386 14.13 26.07 14.10
N ASP A 387 15.37 26.45 14.40
CA ASP A 387 15.99 27.70 13.94
C ASP A 387 16.70 27.57 12.58
N SER A 388 16.72 26.40 11.98
CA SER A 388 17.41 26.15 10.71
C SER A 388 16.45 26.16 9.50
N GLU A 389 17.02 26.15 8.28
CA GLU A 389 16.25 26.01 7.05
C GLU A 389 15.54 24.66 6.99
N PHE A 390 14.37 24.59 6.36
CA PHE A 390 13.52 23.38 6.29
C PHE A 390 14.25 22.11 5.79
N LYS A 391 15.21 22.29 4.85
CA LYS A 391 15.99 21.17 4.30
C LYS A 391 17.06 20.62 5.26
N ILE A 392 17.40 21.39 6.31
CA ILE A 392 18.42 21.00 7.28
C ILE A 392 17.83 20.08 8.34
N GLY A 393 18.50 18.98 8.59
CA GLY A 393 18.18 18.02 9.64
C GLY A 393 19.42 17.56 10.38
N TYR A 394 19.23 16.61 11.28
CA TYR A 394 20.29 16.02 12.09
C TYR A 394 20.59 14.59 11.64
N ASP A 395 21.84 14.37 11.22
CA ASP A 395 22.35 13.03 10.94
C ASP A 395 22.97 12.44 12.22
N ALA A 396 22.31 11.41 12.74
CA ALA A 396 22.71 10.73 13.95
C ALA A 396 23.97 9.86 13.78
N ALA A 397 24.30 9.44 12.55
CA ALA A 397 25.47 8.63 12.27
C ALA A 397 26.76 9.44 12.33
N THR A 398 26.72 10.66 11.79
CA THR A 398 27.89 11.58 11.74
C THR A 398 27.85 12.64 12.80
N ASN A 399 26.74 12.78 13.55
CA ASN A 399 26.50 13.84 14.54
C ASN A 399 26.60 15.24 13.93
N GLN A 400 26.06 15.44 12.73
CA GLN A 400 26.12 16.70 12.00
C GLN A 400 24.77 17.23 11.59
N PHE A 401 24.68 18.57 11.40
CA PHE A 401 23.53 19.22 10.79
C PHE A 401 23.84 19.44 9.31
N LEU A 402 22.97 18.92 8.43
CA LEU A 402 23.25 18.89 7.01
C LEU A 402 21.95 18.91 6.17
N ASP A 403 22.10 19.15 4.87
CA ASP A 403 20.98 19.08 3.92
C ASP A 403 20.53 17.62 3.74
N MET A 404 19.34 17.31 4.24
CA MET A 404 18.80 15.94 4.28
C MET A 404 18.52 15.38 2.88
N TYR A 405 18.14 16.23 1.92
CA TYR A 405 17.90 15.79 0.53
C TYR A 405 19.21 15.40 -0.16
N THR A 406 20.26 16.18 0.04
CA THR A 406 21.58 15.92 -0.55
C THR A 406 22.17 14.63 0.00
N GLN A 407 22.04 14.40 1.30
CA GLN A 407 22.57 13.20 1.98
C GLN A 407 21.66 11.98 1.81
N GLY A 408 20.47 12.14 1.24
CA GLY A 408 19.53 11.03 1.04
C GLY A 408 18.80 10.59 2.31
N ILE A 409 18.84 11.37 3.40
CA ILE A 409 18.09 11.11 4.63
C ILE A 409 16.68 11.71 4.46
N ILE A 410 15.83 11.00 3.76
CA ILE A 410 14.52 11.48 3.32
C ILE A 410 13.43 10.47 3.69
N ASP A 411 12.26 11.00 4.04
CA ASP A 411 11.07 10.19 4.37
C ASP A 411 9.97 10.40 3.33
N PRO A 412 9.17 9.37 3.00
CA PRO A 412 7.96 9.56 2.19
C PRO A 412 6.96 10.46 2.93
N ALA A 413 6.44 11.47 2.25
CA ALA A 413 5.45 12.39 2.84
C ALA A 413 4.19 11.64 3.31
N LYS A 414 3.72 10.66 2.54
CA LYS A 414 2.59 9.79 2.88
C LYS A 414 2.80 9.04 4.20
N VAL A 415 3.99 8.51 4.42
CA VAL A 415 4.34 7.80 5.67
C VAL A 415 4.32 8.79 6.84
N THR A 416 4.99 9.94 6.69
CA THR A 416 5.09 10.97 7.74
C THR A 416 3.73 11.48 8.17
N ARG A 417 2.81 11.79 7.23
CA ARG A 417 1.46 12.24 7.57
C ARG A 417 0.59 11.14 8.16
N SER A 418 0.67 9.92 7.62
CA SER A 418 -0.15 8.79 8.10
C SER A 418 0.22 8.38 9.51
N THR A 419 1.51 8.40 9.86
CA THR A 419 1.98 8.13 11.23
C THR A 419 1.42 9.12 12.23
N LEU A 420 1.38 10.41 11.88
CA LEU A 420 0.79 11.44 12.76
C LEU A 420 -0.72 11.28 12.88
N GLN A 421 -1.43 11.03 11.77
CA GLN A 421 -2.88 10.82 11.79
C GLN A 421 -3.28 9.63 12.66
N ASN A 422 -2.60 8.50 12.50
CA ASN A 422 -2.85 7.30 13.29
C ASN A 422 -2.51 7.50 14.76
N ALA A 423 -1.38 8.16 15.06
CA ALA A 423 -0.97 8.48 16.43
C ALA A 423 -2.01 9.38 17.13
N ALA A 424 -2.47 10.43 16.45
CA ALA A 424 -3.47 11.36 17.00
C ALA A 424 -4.83 10.68 17.19
N SER A 425 -5.24 9.81 16.26
CA SER A 425 -6.49 9.04 16.36
C SER A 425 -6.51 8.16 17.62
N ILE A 426 -5.46 7.33 17.79
CA ILE A 426 -5.35 6.45 18.95
C ILE A 426 -5.21 7.26 20.25
N ALA A 427 -4.38 8.31 20.25
CA ALA A 427 -4.23 9.16 21.44
C ALA A 427 -5.55 9.82 21.83
N SER A 428 -6.33 10.32 20.89
CA SER A 428 -7.65 10.90 21.12
C SER A 428 -8.62 9.89 21.72
N MET A 429 -8.60 8.64 21.24
CA MET A 429 -9.41 7.57 21.80
C MET A 429 -9.03 7.29 23.27
N VAL A 430 -7.75 7.14 23.58
CA VAL A 430 -7.26 6.89 24.93
C VAL A 430 -7.62 8.04 25.89
N LEU A 431 -7.45 9.29 25.46
CA LEU A 431 -7.73 10.46 26.30
C LEU A 431 -9.22 10.65 26.62
N THR A 432 -10.12 10.15 25.76
CA THR A 432 -11.58 10.25 25.97
C THR A 432 -12.21 8.99 26.59
N THR A 433 -11.41 7.94 26.86
CA THR A 433 -11.86 6.67 27.43
C THR A 433 -11.65 6.68 28.93
N GLU A 434 -12.70 6.46 29.70
CA GLU A 434 -12.64 6.38 31.17
C GLU A 434 -12.48 4.93 31.66
N CYS A 435 -13.07 3.96 30.97
CA CYS A 435 -13.00 2.56 31.34
C CYS A 435 -13.04 1.63 30.12
N ILE A 436 -12.53 0.42 30.31
CA ILE A 436 -12.58 -0.66 29.32
C ILE A 436 -13.26 -1.86 29.97
N ILE A 437 -14.29 -2.40 29.32
CA ILE A 437 -14.96 -3.62 29.75
C ILE A 437 -14.49 -4.75 28.82
N VAL A 438 -13.93 -5.79 29.41
CA VAL A 438 -13.45 -6.97 28.69
C VAL A 438 -13.99 -8.25 29.34
N ASP A 439 -14.20 -9.29 28.51
CA ASP A 439 -14.55 -10.60 29.02
C ASP A 439 -13.36 -11.19 29.81
N LYS A 440 -13.68 -11.78 30.97
CA LYS A 440 -12.69 -12.49 31.77
C LYS A 440 -12.31 -13.77 31.05
N MET A 441 -11.06 -13.88 30.60
CA MET A 441 -10.55 -15.18 30.13
C MET A 441 -10.53 -16.16 31.30
N ASP A 442 -11.38 -17.20 31.25
CA ASP A 442 -11.25 -18.33 32.16
C ASP A 442 -9.90 -18.99 31.90
N LYS A 443 -9.10 -19.09 32.94
CA LYS A 443 -7.83 -19.84 32.90
C LYS A 443 -8.21 -21.32 32.74
N THR A 444 -8.15 -21.84 31.50
CA THR A 444 -8.10 -23.28 31.24
C THR A 444 -6.74 -23.84 31.59
#